data_6c6e712f7c80ca659004ce006eaafbc8
#
_entry.id   6c6e712f7c80ca659004ce006eaafbc8
#
_cell.length_a   1.000
_cell.length_b   1.000
_cell.length_c   1.000
_cell.angle_alpha   90.00
_cell.angle_beta   90.00
_cell.angle_gamma   90.00
#
_symmetry.space_group_name_H-M   'P 1'
#
loop_
_entity.id
_entity.type
_entity.pdbx_description
1 polymer ?
#
loop_
_entity_poly.entity_id
_entity_poly.type
_entity_poly.pdbx_seq_one_letter_code
_entity_poly.pdbx_strand_id
1 'polypeptide(L)'
;MEQQDKQEILDTLNQYAEQFNSMVQKILTRQADSNDAAKMFDPQHLQQLLTTKLADKVEVDTSKLVENQMEFMRQQTELWQQASRAMFGEKAEAVVSESRGDKRFSHTDWNDNPVFNYLKQAYLINSKMLQGMMDSMTFADPKSAEQVKFYTRQYINSVAPTNYLFSNPDVCEEILKSKGQSMLKGIENFMRDLEQSPLEAFKITQTDMSAFELGENLATTEGKVV
;
A
#
# COMPACT_ATOMS: atom_id res chain seq x y z
N MET A 1 -20.65 -2.25 -28.66
CA MET A 1 -21.15 -2.72 -27.36
C MET A 1 -22.62 -2.34 -27.31
N GLU A 2 -23.51 -3.29 -27.48
CA GLU A 2 -24.94 -3.05 -27.49
C GLU A 2 -25.42 -2.57 -26.12
N GLN A 3 -26.54 -1.84 -26.10
CA GLN A 3 -27.10 -1.26 -24.86
C GLN A 3 -27.46 -2.36 -23.84
N GLN A 4 -27.73 -3.55 -24.32
CA GLN A 4 -28.02 -4.75 -23.54
C GLN A 4 -26.81 -5.26 -22.77
N ASP A 5 -25.59 -5.27 -23.37
CA ASP A 5 -24.34 -5.67 -22.70
C ASP A 5 -23.96 -4.71 -21.54
N LYS A 6 -24.29 -3.40 -21.73
CA LYS A 6 -24.04 -2.40 -20.67
C LYS A 6 -24.95 -2.59 -19.47
N GLN A 7 -26.22 -2.93 -19.71
CA GLN A 7 -27.20 -3.14 -18.66
C GLN A 7 -26.85 -4.40 -17.86
N GLU A 8 -26.47 -5.48 -18.53
CA GLU A 8 -26.07 -6.73 -17.88
C GLU A 8 -24.83 -6.55 -16.99
N ILE A 9 -23.83 -5.77 -17.46
CA ILE A 9 -22.65 -5.41 -16.67
C ILE A 9 -23.05 -4.57 -15.44
N LEU A 10 -23.93 -3.57 -15.62
CA LEU A 10 -24.39 -2.73 -14.52
C LEU A 10 -25.17 -3.51 -13.46
N ASP A 11 -26.05 -4.39 -13.90
CA ASP A 11 -26.84 -5.24 -12.98
C ASP A 11 -25.95 -6.20 -12.20
N THR A 12 -24.94 -6.78 -12.87
CA THR A 12 -23.93 -7.63 -12.25
C THR A 12 -23.09 -6.86 -11.23
N LEU A 13 -22.62 -5.67 -11.59
CA LEU A 13 -21.87 -4.79 -10.69
C LEU A 13 -22.69 -4.38 -9.46
N ASN A 14 -23.96 -4.05 -9.63
CA ASN A 14 -24.87 -3.71 -8.53
C ASN A 14 -25.08 -4.90 -7.60
N GLN A 15 -25.26 -6.10 -8.11
CA GLN A 15 -25.38 -7.32 -7.31
C GLN A 15 -24.14 -7.58 -6.47
N TYR A 16 -22.94 -7.45 -7.07
CA TYR A 16 -21.68 -7.59 -6.33
C TYR A 16 -21.46 -6.46 -5.32
N ALA A 17 -21.85 -5.23 -5.64
CA ALA A 17 -21.76 -4.11 -4.70
C ALA A 17 -22.65 -4.33 -3.46
N GLU A 18 -23.87 -4.87 -3.64
CA GLU A 18 -24.76 -5.22 -2.52
C GLU A 18 -24.17 -6.35 -1.65
N GLN A 19 -23.63 -7.40 -2.26
CA GLN A 19 -22.96 -8.49 -1.57
C GLN A 19 -21.74 -7.99 -0.81
N PHE A 20 -20.90 -7.16 -1.44
CA PHE A 20 -19.73 -6.55 -0.82
C PHE A 20 -20.12 -5.66 0.39
N ASN A 21 -21.14 -4.80 0.23
CA ASN A 21 -21.64 -3.96 1.33
C ASN A 21 -22.16 -4.79 2.50
N SER A 22 -22.95 -5.84 2.21
CA SER A 22 -23.43 -6.76 3.24
C SER A 22 -22.30 -7.42 4.02
N MET A 23 -21.23 -7.80 3.29
CA MET A 23 -20.08 -8.45 3.88
C MET A 23 -19.22 -7.46 4.68
N VAL A 24 -18.97 -6.25 4.17
CA VAL A 24 -18.29 -5.18 4.91
C VAL A 24 -19.03 -4.85 6.21
N GLN A 25 -20.36 -4.79 6.18
CA GLN A 25 -21.14 -4.60 7.41
C GLN A 25 -20.95 -5.76 8.40
N LYS A 26 -20.94 -7.01 7.93
CA LYS A 26 -20.66 -8.18 8.79
C LYS A 26 -19.25 -8.14 9.39
N ILE A 27 -18.26 -7.66 8.62
CA ILE A 27 -16.89 -7.46 9.08
C ILE A 27 -16.85 -6.37 10.17
N LEU A 28 -17.44 -5.22 9.91
CA LEU A 28 -17.44 -4.08 10.83
C LEU A 28 -18.18 -4.39 12.13
N THR A 29 -19.29 -5.13 12.06
CA THR A 29 -20.04 -5.55 13.28
C THR A 29 -19.30 -6.60 14.10
N ARG A 30 -18.49 -7.48 13.46
CA ARG A 30 -17.63 -8.43 14.18
C ARG A 30 -16.35 -7.80 14.72
N GLN A 31 -15.78 -6.79 14.03
CA GLN A 31 -14.59 -6.06 14.48
C GLN A 31 -14.85 -5.17 15.69
N ALA A 32 -16.10 -4.82 15.99
CA ALA A 32 -16.44 -4.09 17.22
C ALA A 32 -16.04 -4.85 18.48
N ASP A 33 -15.90 -6.17 18.41
CA ASP A 33 -15.49 -7.04 19.53
C ASP A 33 -13.99 -7.34 19.60
N SER A 34 -13.19 -7.06 18.53
CA SER A 34 -11.74 -7.28 18.49
C SER A 34 -10.96 -5.96 18.40
N ASN A 35 -10.77 -5.34 19.55
CA ASN A 35 -10.24 -3.97 19.70
C ASN A 35 -8.72 -3.81 19.39
N ASP A 36 -7.98 -4.88 19.06
CA ASP A 36 -6.52 -4.82 18.96
C ASP A 36 -5.99 -4.49 17.57
N ALA A 37 -6.64 -4.93 16.50
CA ALA A 37 -6.19 -4.61 15.14
C ALA A 37 -6.49 -3.15 14.73
N ALA A 38 -7.62 -2.59 15.20
CA ALA A 38 -7.98 -1.20 14.94
C ALA A 38 -7.02 -0.22 15.66
N LYS A 39 -6.53 -0.58 16.85
CA LYS A 39 -5.54 0.21 17.60
C LYS A 39 -4.18 0.30 16.90
N MET A 40 -3.82 -0.68 16.09
CA MET A 40 -2.55 -0.70 15.36
C MET A 40 -2.48 0.37 14.26
N PHE A 41 -3.64 0.83 13.77
CA PHE A 41 -3.77 1.87 12.74
C PHE A 41 -4.32 3.19 13.29
N ASP A 42 -4.55 3.31 14.60
CA ASP A 42 -4.98 4.55 15.23
C ASP A 42 -3.80 5.54 15.24
N PRO A 43 -3.90 6.70 14.58
CA PRO A 43 -2.85 7.72 14.56
C PRO A 43 -2.46 8.19 15.96
N GLN A 44 -3.41 8.23 16.91
CA GLN A 44 -3.16 8.62 18.30
C GLN A 44 -2.36 7.54 19.05
N HIS A 45 -2.66 6.27 18.78
CA HIS A 45 -1.89 5.16 19.36
C HIS A 45 -0.47 5.10 18.81
N LEU A 46 -0.30 5.31 17.50
CA LEU A 46 1.03 5.44 16.86
C LEU A 46 1.80 6.63 17.44
N GLN A 47 1.15 7.78 17.63
CA GLN A 47 1.77 8.96 18.23
C GLN A 47 2.17 8.71 19.69
N GLN A 48 1.34 8.02 20.49
CA GLN A 48 1.69 7.64 21.86
C GLN A 48 2.85 6.63 21.92
N LEU A 49 2.87 5.63 21.02
CA LEU A 49 4.00 4.70 20.90
C LEU A 49 5.30 5.42 20.55
N LEU A 50 5.23 6.36 19.61
CA LEU A 50 6.40 7.16 19.20
C LEU A 50 6.86 8.09 20.31
N THR A 51 5.94 8.76 21.02
CA THR A 51 6.31 9.72 22.08
C THR A 51 6.70 9.07 23.40
N THR A 52 6.06 7.97 23.82
CA THR A 52 6.34 7.35 25.14
C THR A 52 7.43 6.28 25.12
N LYS A 53 7.59 5.55 24.01
CA LYS A 53 8.60 4.48 23.94
C LYS A 53 9.90 4.87 23.24
N LEU A 54 9.89 5.94 22.43
CA LEU A 54 11.04 6.33 21.62
C LEU A 54 11.66 7.68 22.03
N ALA A 55 10.94 8.54 22.76
CA ALA A 55 11.40 9.91 23.08
C ALA A 55 12.77 9.95 23.79
N ASP A 56 13.05 9.00 24.69
CA ASP A 56 14.31 8.93 25.42
C ASP A 56 15.43 8.17 24.67
N LYS A 57 15.14 7.65 23.46
CA LYS A 57 16.06 6.76 22.72
C LYS A 57 16.35 7.23 21.30
N VAL A 58 15.81 8.37 20.89
CA VAL A 58 15.96 8.89 19.53
C VAL A 58 16.49 10.32 19.60
N GLU A 59 17.65 10.54 19.02
CA GLU A 59 18.16 11.89 18.76
C GLU A 59 17.71 12.31 17.35
N VAL A 60 17.18 13.52 17.24
CA VAL A 60 16.70 14.07 15.97
C VAL A 60 17.63 15.20 15.53
N ASP A 61 18.23 15.04 14.35
CA ASP A 61 18.93 16.12 13.66
C ASP A 61 17.91 17.10 13.10
N THR A 62 17.65 18.16 13.87
CA THR A 62 16.66 19.18 13.54
C THR A 62 16.99 19.92 12.23
N SER A 63 18.28 20.08 11.91
CA SER A 63 18.72 20.75 10.68
C SER A 63 18.31 19.92 9.45
N LYS A 64 18.59 18.62 9.46
CA LYS A 64 18.17 17.69 8.40
C LYS A 64 16.66 17.59 8.31
N LEU A 65 15.95 17.59 9.44
CA LEU A 65 14.50 17.55 9.47
C LEU A 65 13.89 18.78 8.80
N VAL A 66 14.40 19.97 9.13
CA VAL A 66 13.95 21.24 8.50
C VAL A 66 14.27 21.26 7.00
N GLU A 67 15.47 20.84 6.60
CA GLU A 67 15.86 20.73 5.19
C GLU A 67 14.94 19.78 4.41
N ASN A 68 14.65 18.60 4.97
CA ASN A 68 13.71 17.64 4.37
C ASN A 68 12.30 18.21 4.26
N GLN A 69 11.84 18.95 5.27
CA GLN A 69 10.53 19.60 5.23
C GLN A 69 10.46 20.72 4.18
N MET A 70 11.50 21.51 4.04
CA MET A 70 11.57 22.58 3.03
C MET A 70 11.59 21.97 1.62
N GLU A 71 12.36 20.91 1.40
CA GLU A 71 12.41 20.21 0.12
C GLU A 71 11.05 19.58 -0.23
N PHE A 72 10.38 18.97 0.75
CA PHE A 72 9.02 18.45 0.58
C PHE A 72 8.04 19.55 0.13
N MET A 73 8.03 20.71 0.80
CA MET A 73 7.17 21.83 0.44
C MET A 73 7.47 22.36 -0.97
N ARG A 74 8.75 22.45 -1.33
CA ARG A 74 9.18 22.84 -2.68
C ARG A 74 8.63 21.86 -3.74
N GLN A 75 8.83 20.57 -3.52
CA GLN A 75 8.37 19.52 -4.43
C GLN A 75 6.85 19.46 -4.53
N GLN A 76 6.12 19.66 -3.44
CA GLN A 76 4.66 19.75 -3.46
C GLN A 76 4.17 20.94 -4.30
N THR A 77 4.81 22.11 -4.14
CA THR A 77 4.47 23.30 -4.92
C THR A 77 4.72 23.05 -6.42
N GLU A 78 5.85 22.45 -6.76
CA GLU A 78 6.20 22.09 -8.13
C GLU A 78 5.22 21.06 -8.73
N LEU A 79 4.84 20.06 -7.95
CA LEU A 79 3.83 19.08 -8.36
C LEU A 79 2.48 19.74 -8.69
N TRP A 80 2.02 20.68 -7.87
CA TRP A 80 0.80 21.43 -8.14
C TRP A 80 0.90 22.28 -9.42
N GLN A 81 2.05 22.89 -9.67
CA GLN A 81 2.29 23.65 -10.91
C GLN A 81 2.26 22.73 -12.13
N GLN A 82 2.93 21.58 -12.06
CA GLN A 82 2.94 20.59 -13.16
C GLN A 82 1.54 20.01 -13.40
N ALA A 83 0.80 19.68 -12.35
CA ALA A 83 -0.57 19.19 -12.46
C ALA A 83 -1.50 20.22 -13.11
N SER A 84 -1.36 21.49 -12.71
CA SER A 84 -2.13 22.59 -13.32
C SER A 84 -1.83 22.73 -14.81
N ARG A 85 -0.57 22.72 -15.22
CA ARG A 85 -0.18 22.78 -16.64
C ARG A 85 -0.72 21.59 -17.44
N ALA A 86 -0.65 20.38 -16.85
CA ALA A 86 -1.17 19.17 -17.48
C ALA A 86 -2.68 19.22 -17.71
N MET A 87 -3.45 19.88 -16.85
CA MET A 87 -4.88 20.12 -17.05
C MET A 87 -5.17 21.01 -18.28
N PHE A 88 -4.23 21.86 -18.68
CA PHE A 88 -4.31 22.68 -19.90
C PHE A 88 -3.68 22.03 -21.13
N GLY A 89 -3.31 20.73 -21.04
CA GLY A 89 -2.77 19.96 -22.14
C GLY A 89 -1.25 20.08 -22.35
N GLU A 90 -0.54 20.70 -21.43
CA GLU A 90 0.92 20.71 -21.44
C GLU A 90 1.44 19.35 -20.91
N LYS A 91 2.62 18.94 -21.41
CA LYS A 91 3.27 17.73 -20.89
C LYS A 91 3.79 17.99 -19.47
N ALA A 92 3.34 17.18 -18.50
CA ALA A 92 3.88 17.23 -17.14
C ALA A 92 5.31 16.69 -17.11
N GLU A 93 6.21 17.44 -16.46
CA GLU A 93 7.56 16.98 -16.18
C GLU A 93 7.63 16.29 -14.82
N ALA A 94 8.54 15.33 -14.67
CA ALA A 94 8.71 14.64 -13.40
C ALA A 94 9.41 15.55 -12.38
N VAL A 95 8.81 15.75 -11.22
CA VAL A 95 9.38 16.47 -10.07
C VAL A 95 10.42 15.61 -9.36
N VAL A 96 10.11 14.32 -9.21
CA VAL A 96 10.98 13.31 -8.58
C VAL A 96 11.09 12.09 -9.49
N SER A 97 12.29 11.59 -9.67
CA SER A 97 12.53 10.35 -10.40
C SER A 97 12.39 9.14 -9.48
N GLU A 98 11.96 8.02 -10.05
CA GLU A 98 11.93 6.72 -9.39
C GLU A 98 13.35 6.26 -9.00
N SER A 99 13.44 5.44 -7.97
CA SER A 99 14.69 4.79 -7.60
C SER A 99 15.18 3.89 -8.73
N ARG A 100 16.49 3.84 -8.93
CA ARG A 100 17.09 3.01 -9.98
C ARG A 100 16.70 1.54 -9.81
N GLY A 101 16.05 0.98 -10.84
CA GLY A 101 15.59 -0.41 -10.85
C GLY A 101 14.16 -0.61 -10.30
N ASP A 102 13.44 0.45 -9.93
CA ASP A 102 12.02 0.36 -9.60
C ASP A 102 11.19 0.15 -10.86
N LYS A 103 10.70 -1.07 -11.04
CA LYS A 103 9.90 -1.47 -12.21
C LYS A 103 8.39 -1.29 -12.02
N ARG A 104 7.95 -0.85 -10.84
CA ARG A 104 6.52 -0.68 -10.53
C ARG A 104 5.83 0.34 -11.43
N PHE A 105 6.58 1.31 -11.95
CA PHE A 105 6.09 2.42 -12.77
C PHE A 105 6.50 2.28 -14.24
N SER A 106 6.56 1.04 -14.76
CA SER A 106 7.00 0.76 -16.14
C SER A 106 5.93 1.05 -17.20
N HIS A 107 4.63 1.08 -16.83
CA HIS A 107 3.56 1.42 -17.76
C HIS A 107 3.71 2.87 -18.25
N THR A 108 3.45 3.11 -19.56
CA THR A 108 3.63 4.44 -20.18
C THR A 108 2.73 5.50 -19.55
N ASP A 109 1.52 5.14 -19.13
CA ASP A 109 0.56 6.06 -18.53
C ASP A 109 1.05 6.67 -17.21
N TRP A 110 2.00 6.06 -16.53
CA TRP A 110 2.63 6.71 -15.39
C TRP A 110 3.33 8.03 -15.75
N ASN A 111 3.64 8.25 -17.02
CA ASN A 111 4.26 9.47 -17.51
C ASN A 111 3.34 10.28 -18.43
N ASP A 112 2.54 9.60 -19.23
CA ASP A 112 1.75 10.22 -20.30
C ASP A 112 0.34 10.63 -19.87
N ASN A 113 -0.24 9.94 -18.88
CA ASN A 113 -1.56 10.28 -18.34
C ASN A 113 -1.42 11.23 -17.13
N PRO A 114 -2.03 12.43 -17.16
CA PRO A 114 -1.88 13.42 -16.08
C PRO A 114 -2.29 12.91 -14.70
N VAL A 115 -3.33 12.07 -14.62
CA VAL A 115 -3.84 11.54 -13.33
C VAL A 115 -2.86 10.53 -12.74
N PHE A 116 -2.41 9.56 -13.53
CA PHE A 116 -1.45 8.57 -13.06
C PHE A 116 -0.09 9.20 -12.78
N ASN A 117 0.35 10.17 -13.59
CA ASN A 117 1.56 10.93 -13.33
C ASN A 117 1.48 11.66 -11.97
N TYR A 118 0.38 12.36 -11.70
CA TYR A 118 0.19 13.02 -10.42
C TYR A 118 0.24 12.03 -9.24
N LEU A 119 -0.46 10.90 -9.33
CA LEU A 119 -0.48 9.87 -8.28
C LEU A 119 0.93 9.31 -8.03
N LYS A 120 1.67 9.00 -9.10
CA LYS A 120 3.07 8.56 -9.00
C LYS A 120 3.94 9.60 -8.32
N GLN A 121 3.91 10.84 -8.79
CA GLN A 121 4.74 11.91 -8.25
C GLN A 121 4.40 12.23 -6.79
N ALA A 122 3.12 12.30 -6.44
CA ALA A 122 2.68 12.47 -5.06
C ALA A 122 3.20 11.35 -4.15
N TYR A 123 3.11 10.09 -4.60
CA TYR A 123 3.66 8.96 -3.88
C TYR A 123 5.18 9.05 -3.69
N LEU A 124 5.93 9.37 -4.74
CA LEU A 124 7.40 9.47 -4.68
C LEU A 124 7.86 10.59 -3.75
N ILE A 125 7.20 11.75 -3.81
CA ILE A 125 7.49 12.91 -2.95
C ILE A 125 7.24 12.54 -1.47
N ASN A 126 6.09 11.95 -1.15
CA ASN A 126 5.77 11.53 0.21
C ASN A 126 6.71 10.43 0.72
N SER A 127 7.05 9.46 -0.13
CA SER A 127 8.01 8.40 0.19
C SER A 127 9.39 8.96 0.53
N LYS A 128 9.86 9.93 -0.25
CA LYS A 128 11.14 10.60 -0.04
C LYS A 128 11.15 11.42 1.25
N MET A 129 10.04 12.11 1.56
CA MET A 129 9.87 12.83 2.82
C MET A 129 9.97 11.89 4.01
N LEU A 130 9.26 10.75 4.00
CA LEU A 130 9.31 9.77 5.07
C LEU A 130 10.70 9.16 5.25
N GLN A 131 11.39 8.85 4.16
CA GLN A 131 12.78 8.37 4.20
C GLN A 131 13.71 9.43 4.79
N GLY A 132 13.61 10.69 4.37
CA GLY A 132 14.38 11.80 4.92
C GLY A 132 14.12 12.06 6.40
N MET A 133 12.88 11.89 6.87
CA MET A 133 12.57 11.92 8.30
C MET A 133 13.31 10.81 9.05
N MET A 134 13.34 9.59 8.52
CA MET A 134 14.07 8.48 9.12
C MET A 134 15.58 8.74 9.15
N ASP A 135 16.13 9.32 8.09
CA ASP A 135 17.56 9.65 7.99
C ASP A 135 17.98 10.81 8.92
N SER A 136 17.00 11.60 9.40
CA SER A 136 17.24 12.62 10.44
C SER A 136 17.23 12.08 11.87
N MET A 137 16.89 10.79 12.04
CA MET A 137 16.77 10.15 13.36
C MET A 137 17.96 9.24 13.64
N THR A 138 18.54 9.37 14.84
CA THR A 138 19.56 8.45 15.36
C THR A 138 19.00 7.71 16.56
N PHE A 139 18.99 6.40 16.51
CA PHE A 139 18.46 5.53 17.55
C PHE A 139 19.60 5.04 18.45
N ALA A 140 19.38 5.08 19.77
CA ALA A 140 20.35 4.55 20.74
C ALA A 140 20.55 3.03 20.64
N ASP A 141 19.50 2.32 20.18
CA ASP A 141 19.51 0.87 19.96
C ASP A 141 19.46 0.53 18.47
N PRO A 142 20.51 -0.14 17.91
CA PRO A 142 20.54 -0.53 16.52
C PRO A 142 19.37 -1.42 16.08
N LYS A 143 18.86 -2.30 16.96
CA LYS A 143 17.72 -3.17 16.66
C LYS A 143 16.45 -2.37 16.46
N SER A 144 16.21 -1.37 17.31
CA SER A 144 15.08 -0.44 17.16
C SER A 144 15.20 0.36 15.86
N ALA A 145 16.40 0.82 15.49
CA ALA A 145 16.66 1.50 14.22
C ALA A 145 16.25 0.64 13.02
N GLU A 146 16.69 -0.61 12.98
CA GLU A 146 16.36 -1.54 11.88
C GLU A 146 14.86 -1.86 11.84
N GLN A 147 14.21 -2.04 12.98
CA GLN A 147 12.75 -2.27 13.04
C GLN A 147 11.98 -1.08 12.48
N VAL A 148 12.29 0.14 12.91
CA VAL A 148 11.58 1.34 12.43
C VAL A 148 11.83 1.56 10.95
N LYS A 149 13.06 1.40 10.46
CA LYS A 149 13.38 1.45 9.03
C LYS A 149 12.61 0.40 8.23
N PHE A 150 12.52 -0.83 8.75
CA PHE A 150 11.75 -1.90 8.12
C PHE A 150 10.27 -1.53 8.00
N TYR A 151 9.63 -1.13 9.10
CA TYR A 151 8.21 -0.77 9.10
C TYR A 151 7.92 0.46 8.24
N THR A 152 8.79 1.47 8.26
CA THR A 152 8.66 2.64 7.38
C THR A 152 8.69 2.23 5.91
N ARG A 153 9.61 1.35 5.52
CA ARG A 153 9.68 0.81 4.15
C ARG A 153 8.44 -0.01 3.80
N GLN A 154 7.95 -0.85 4.72
CA GLN A 154 6.70 -1.61 4.49
C GLN A 154 5.50 -0.67 4.32
N TYR A 155 5.40 0.37 5.14
CA TYR A 155 4.36 1.38 5.00
C TYR A 155 4.44 2.08 3.64
N ILE A 156 5.61 2.59 3.26
CA ILE A 156 5.82 3.22 1.94
C ILE A 156 5.39 2.28 0.81
N ASN A 157 5.81 1.01 0.87
CA ASN A 157 5.44 0.03 -0.15
C ASN A 157 3.92 -0.24 -0.16
N SER A 158 3.27 -0.30 1.00
CA SER A 158 1.84 -0.60 1.08
C SER A 158 0.96 0.49 0.48
N VAL A 159 1.36 1.77 0.60
CA VAL A 159 0.61 2.91 0.05
C VAL A 159 0.96 3.24 -1.41
N ALA A 160 1.78 2.41 -2.07
CA ALA A 160 2.11 2.61 -3.47
C ALA A 160 0.86 2.55 -4.36
N PRO A 161 0.66 3.51 -5.28
CA PRO A 161 -0.53 3.54 -6.14
C PRO A 161 -0.65 2.32 -7.04
N THR A 162 0.44 1.61 -7.28
CA THR A 162 0.46 0.34 -8.03
C THR A 162 -0.28 -0.81 -7.32
N ASN A 163 -0.58 -0.68 -6.03
CA ASN A 163 -1.27 -1.72 -5.26
C ASN A 163 -2.79 -1.61 -5.32
N TYR A 164 -3.34 -0.54 -5.89
CA TYR A 164 -4.78 -0.28 -5.83
C TYR A 164 -5.41 -0.32 -7.21
N LEU A 165 -6.62 -0.88 -7.27
CA LEU A 165 -7.36 -1.19 -8.48
C LEU A 165 -7.48 0.01 -9.46
N PHE A 166 -7.86 1.19 -8.94
CA PHE A 166 -8.16 2.35 -9.77
C PHE A 166 -6.99 3.33 -9.93
N SER A 167 -5.90 3.10 -9.23
CA SER A 167 -4.69 3.92 -9.34
C SER A 167 -3.55 3.24 -10.09
N ASN A 168 -3.73 1.97 -10.50
CA ASN A 168 -2.75 1.23 -11.30
C ASN A 168 -3.18 1.18 -12.77
N PRO A 169 -2.44 1.83 -13.70
CA PRO A 169 -2.79 1.86 -15.12
C PRO A 169 -2.78 0.48 -15.78
N ASP A 170 -1.89 -0.45 -15.38
CA ASP A 170 -1.89 -1.83 -15.90
C ASP A 170 -3.22 -2.53 -15.59
N VAL A 171 -3.73 -2.36 -14.36
CA VAL A 171 -4.99 -2.95 -13.93
C VAL A 171 -6.19 -2.28 -14.63
N CYS A 172 -6.16 -0.94 -14.74
CA CYS A 172 -7.20 -0.20 -15.45
C CYS A 172 -7.28 -0.62 -16.92
N GLU A 173 -6.14 -0.78 -17.58
CA GLU A 173 -6.06 -1.25 -18.97
C GLU A 173 -6.64 -2.68 -19.11
N GLU A 174 -6.29 -3.58 -18.18
CA GLU A 174 -6.80 -4.97 -18.20
C GLU A 174 -8.32 -5.02 -17.95
N ILE A 175 -8.84 -4.19 -17.05
CA ILE A 175 -10.30 -4.08 -16.85
C ILE A 175 -10.99 -3.65 -18.13
N LEU A 176 -10.44 -2.66 -18.83
CA LEU A 176 -11.01 -2.19 -20.10
C LEU A 176 -10.91 -3.25 -21.20
N LYS A 177 -9.76 -3.92 -21.35
CA LYS A 177 -9.55 -5.00 -22.34
C LYS A 177 -10.48 -6.18 -22.11
N SER A 178 -10.67 -6.58 -20.85
CA SER A 178 -11.54 -7.69 -20.46
C SER A 178 -13.01 -7.32 -20.38
N LYS A 179 -13.40 -6.06 -20.69
CA LYS A 179 -14.75 -5.53 -20.50
C LYS A 179 -15.29 -5.74 -19.08
N GLY A 180 -14.42 -5.59 -18.08
CA GLY A 180 -14.76 -5.74 -16.66
C GLY A 180 -14.68 -7.16 -16.11
N GLN A 181 -14.49 -8.19 -16.95
CA GLN A 181 -14.47 -9.58 -16.48
C GLN A 181 -13.32 -9.89 -15.53
N SER A 182 -12.15 -9.29 -15.72
CA SER A 182 -11.01 -9.45 -14.80
C SER A 182 -11.33 -8.96 -13.40
N MET A 183 -12.02 -7.83 -13.28
CA MET A 183 -12.46 -7.27 -12.01
C MET A 183 -13.49 -8.17 -11.32
N LEU A 184 -14.50 -8.66 -12.06
CA LEU A 184 -15.52 -9.57 -11.53
C LEU A 184 -14.88 -10.85 -10.99
N LYS A 185 -13.97 -11.45 -11.74
CA LYS A 185 -13.23 -12.65 -11.30
C LYS A 185 -12.37 -12.37 -10.05
N GLY A 186 -11.77 -11.19 -9.94
CA GLY A 186 -11.04 -10.75 -8.76
C GLY A 186 -11.94 -10.68 -7.54
N ILE A 187 -13.14 -10.09 -7.66
CA ILE A 187 -14.14 -10.00 -6.61
C ILE A 187 -14.62 -11.41 -6.19
N GLU A 188 -14.92 -12.30 -7.15
CA GLU A 188 -15.30 -13.68 -6.86
C GLU A 188 -14.21 -14.43 -6.07
N ASN A 189 -12.95 -14.31 -6.47
CA ASN A 189 -11.83 -14.90 -5.76
C ASN A 189 -11.73 -14.36 -4.33
N PHE A 190 -11.80 -13.03 -4.17
CA PHE A 190 -11.76 -12.41 -2.86
C PHE A 190 -12.91 -12.86 -1.95
N MET A 191 -14.13 -12.97 -2.48
CA MET A 191 -15.28 -13.47 -1.72
C MET A 191 -15.10 -14.92 -1.30
N ARG A 192 -14.60 -15.77 -2.19
CA ARG A 192 -14.30 -17.17 -1.88
C ARG A 192 -13.22 -17.28 -0.80
N ASP A 193 -12.18 -16.47 -0.85
CA ASP A 193 -11.12 -16.46 0.14
C ASP A 193 -11.64 -16.03 1.52
N LEU A 194 -12.58 -15.07 1.56
CA LEU A 194 -13.26 -14.64 2.79
C LEU A 194 -14.21 -15.69 3.36
N GLU A 195 -14.89 -16.45 2.51
CA GLU A 195 -15.75 -17.55 2.95
C GLU A 195 -14.94 -18.70 3.54
N GLN A 196 -13.78 -19.00 2.96
CA GLN A 196 -12.87 -20.07 3.40
C GLN A 196 -12.02 -19.68 4.61
N SER A 197 -11.79 -18.38 4.82
CA SER A 197 -11.05 -17.86 5.99
C SER A 197 -12.03 -17.09 6.88
N PRO A 198 -12.59 -17.72 7.94
CA PRO A 198 -13.33 -16.96 8.93
C PRO A 198 -12.40 -15.89 9.50
N LEU A 199 -12.90 -14.65 9.57
CA LEU A 199 -12.18 -13.39 9.84
C LEU A 199 -11.32 -13.30 11.11
N GLU A 200 -11.11 -14.39 11.81
CA GLU A 200 -10.19 -14.46 12.95
C GLU A 200 -8.72 -14.32 12.59
N ALA A 201 -8.39 -14.52 11.34
CA ALA A 201 -7.10 -14.14 10.76
C ALA A 201 -7.25 -14.16 9.24
N PHE A 202 -6.71 -13.21 8.53
CA PHE A 202 -6.15 -13.45 7.20
C PHE A 202 -5.04 -14.51 7.39
N LYS A 203 -5.43 -15.73 7.70
CA LYS A 203 -4.50 -16.85 7.77
C LYS A 203 -4.05 -17.09 6.35
N ILE A 204 -2.87 -16.60 6.05
CA ILE A 204 -2.08 -17.14 4.94
C ILE A 204 -2.21 -18.64 5.10
N THR A 205 -2.74 -19.32 4.09
CA THR A 205 -2.86 -20.79 4.08
C THR A 205 -1.46 -21.32 4.32
N GLN A 206 -1.20 -21.74 5.55
CA GLN A 206 0.09 -22.35 5.88
C GLN A 206 0.15 -23.69 5.18
N THR A 207 1.31 -24.03 4.67
CA THR A 207 1.57 -25.38 4.16
C THR A 207 1.17 -26.38 5.24
N ASP A 208 0.39 -27.39 4.86
CA ASP A 208 0.05 -28.47 5.77
C ASP A 208 1.34 -29.20 6.15
N MET A 209 1.74 -29.04 7.40
CA MET A 209 2.97 -29.60 7.96
C MET A 209 2.74 -31.00 8.53
N SER A 210 1.53 -31.53 8.49
CA SER A 210 1.21 -32.83 9.10
C SER A 210 1.94 -34.01 8.45
N ALA A 211 2.36 -33.84 7.19
CA ALA A 211 3.12 -34.85 6.44
C ALA A 211 4.64 -34.76 6.63
N PHE A 212 5.12 -33.79 7.41
CA PHE A 212 6.56 -33.53 7.59
C PHE A 212 7.02 -33.95 8.99
N GLU A 213 7.96 -34.89 9.04
CA GLU A 213 8.57 -35.36 10.27
C GLU A 213 10.07 -35.08 10.30
N LEU A 214 10.52 -34.46 11.42
CA LEU A 214 11.94 -34.15 11.64
C LEU A 214 12.77 -35.43 11.72
N GLY A 215 13.74 -35.55 10.83
CA GLY A 215 14.63 -36.71 10.75
C GLY A 215 14.14 -37.84 9.82
N GLU A 216 12.90 -37.78 9.34
CA GLU A 216 12.38 -38.71 8.33
C GLU A 216 12.34 -38.08 6.93
N ASN A 217 11.63 -36.99 6.78
CA ASN A 217 11.45 -36.31 5.49
C ASN A 217 11.80 -34.80 5.52
N LEU A 218 12.20 -34.29 6.69
CA LEU A 218 12.83 -32.97 6.84
C LEU A 218 14.29 -33.18 7.26
N ALA A 219 15.23 -32.61 6.50
CA ALA A 219 16.64 -32.57 6.86
C ALA A 219 16.86 -31.74 8.14
N THR A 220 17.55 -32.34 9.11
CA THR A 220 18.04 -31.62 10.28
C THR A 220 19.45 -31.10 10.02
N THR A 221 19.70 -29.83 10.31
CA THR A 221 21.04 -29.23 10.30
C THR A 221 21.50 -29.01 11.73
N GLU A 222 22.82 -29.13 11.97
CA GLU A 222 23.43 -28.91 13.30
C GLU A 222 23.42 -27.41 13.71
N GLY A 223 22.85 -26.53 12.90
CA GLY A 223 22.77 -25.08 13.19
C GLY A 223 21.65 -24.72 14.16
N LYS A 224 21.88 -23.70 15.00
CA LYS A 224 20.81 -23.03 15.75
C LYS A 224 20.32 -21.84 14.94
N VAL A 225 19.00 -21.73 14.78
CA VAL A 225 18.39 -20.49 14.31
C VAL A 225 18.54 -19.46 15.42
N VAL A 226 19.26 -18.37 15.15
CA VAL A 226 19.49 -17.25 16.08
C VAL A 226 18.45 -16.18 15.83
#